data_1a672a7d2c42a71a7d3284f848a5f151
#
_entry.id   1a672a7d2c42a71a7d3284f848a5f151
#
_cell.length_a   1.000
_cell.length_b   1.000
_cell.length_c   1.000
_cell.angle_alpha   90.00
_cell.angle_beta   90.00
_cell.angle_gamma   90.00
#
_symmetry.space_group_name_H-M   'P 1'
#
loop_
_entity.id
_entity.type
_entity.pdbx_description
1 polymer ?
#
loop_
_entity_poly.entity_id
_entity_poly.type
_entity_poly.pdbx_seq_one_letter_code
_entity_poly.pdbx_strand_id
1 'polypeptide(L)'
;MSEFETLVWHSVGPAEDVPDGTLRRVEAAGRAVCLGRVDGGWVAFDDTCTHQECPLSDGELDGTVVVCPCHGSEFDLRTGDVLTPPALDPLLIYETRVSDGVLEVRLSPPPAAAQAVHEREDHVSESVARAATVAGPSLEGLTLDEVDLTDLDVWEQRVPHDWLTLLRHEAPLFWQPESDGRGFWVLTRYDDIVAVSKDFETFSSEVGGTSLEDLTPEEIEARKSMLDMDPPPHTRLRALVNKGFTPRVVNTYEDRIRAIARGILAQASEQDEFDWVEAVASEIPMWVFSEIMGLPVEDRRLLIELGDKLLGNTDPDVVGSENIQELTVQDPSLRLLPFSSPFSLDLIEYGRKLGEARRTDPRDDITTKLVEAEVDGSRLDEREFGVFFILLTTAGNETTRHTISLGLLDLLAHPDEVARLADDPSLASTAADEVLRRAHPVHRFRRTATRDVTLHGRRIKDGDKVTIWYASGNFDEEKFADPFRMDVARTPNRHLSFGLGGPHFCLGAHLAKLEVRVWLEEMIPYVQRLELAGPPTRLRSNFFNGIKRLPVRVAR
;
A
#
# COMPACT_ATOMS: atom_id res chain seq x y z
N MET A 1 7.66 -37.82 -10.81
CA MET A 1 7.11 -38.44 -9.59
C MET A 1 5.84 -39.17 -10.01
N SER A 2 5.65 -40.43 -9.65
CA SER A 2 4.51 -41.22 -10.13
C SER A 2 3.24 -40.83 -9.35
N GLU A 3 2.07 -40.90 -10.02
CA GLU A 3 0.73 -40.62 -9.44
C GLU A 3 0.42 -41.42 -8.16
N PHE A 4 1.24 -42.39 -7.78
CA PHE A 4 1.06 -43.23 -6.60
C PHE A 4 1.64 -42.65 -5.31
N GLU A 5 2.57 -41.68 -5.34
CA GLU A 5 3.16 -41.07 -4.13
C GLU A 5 2.22 -40.10 -3.40
N THR A 6 1.19 -39.61 -4.07
CA THR A 6 0.27 -38.57 -3.57
C THR A 6 -0.88 -39.10 -2.70
N LEU A 7 -1.08 -40.42 -2.64
CA LEU A 7 -2.16 -41.04 -1.86
C LEU A 7 -1.70 -41.66 -0.51
N VAL A 8 -0.41 -41.50 -0.17
CA VAL A 8 0.18 -42.09 1.04
C VAL A 8 0.10 -41.09 2.20
N TRP A 9 -0.28 -41.61 3.37
CA TRP A 9 -0.21 -40.86 4.62
C TRP A 9 1.24 -40.87 5.13
N HIS A 10 1.77 -39.68 5.43
CA HIS A 10 3.11 -39.49 5.97
C HIS A 10 3.02 -39.14 7.43
N SER A 11 3.68 -39.94 8.30
CA SER A 11 3.80 -39.65 9.72
C SER A 11 4.72 -38.44 9.93
N VAL A 12 4.25 -37.44 10.70
CA VAL A 12 4.96 -36.19 10.94
C VAL A 12 5.27 -35.95 12.42
N GLY A 13 4.98 -36.92 13.27
CA GLY A 13 5.35 -36.93 14.69
C GLY A 13 4.15 -37.09 15.64
N PRO A 14 4.41 -37.09 16.98
CA PRO A 14 3.32 -37.16 17.95
C PRO A 14 2.38 -35.95 17.84
N ALA A 15 1.08 -36.23 17.94
CA ALA A 15 0.06 -35.18 17.88
C ALA A 15 0.16 -34.19 19.06
N GLU A 16 0.68 -34.62 20.20
CA GLU A 16 0.92 -33.76 21.38
C GLU A 16 2.03 -32.75 21.23
N ASP A 17 2.91 -32.92 20.23
CA ASP A 17 4.06 -32.02 19.98
C ASP A 17 3.68 -30.67 19.34
N VAL A 18 2.41 -30.48 18.94
CA VAL A 18 1.89 -29.21 18.39
C VAL A 18 0.78 -28.68 19.30
N PRO A 19 1.11 -27.79 20.25
CA PRO A 19 0.12 -27.17 21.12
C PRO A 19 -0.92 -26.35 20.35
N ASP A 20 -2.12 -26.17 20.92
CA ASP A 20 -3.16 -25.34 20.32
C ASP A 20 -2.68 -23.89 20.16
N GLY A 21 -2.98 -23.28 19.02
CA GLY A 21 -2.54 -21.92 18.68
C GLY A 21 -1.07 -21.79 18.28
N THR A 22 -0.38 -22.90 17.96
CA THR A 22 1.04 -22.87 17.55
C THR A 22 1.22 -23.42 16.13
N LEU A 23 2.31 -22.98 15.48
CA LEU A 23 2.80 -23.47 14.19
C LEU A 23 4.08 -24.30 14.39
N ARG A 24 4.25 -25.35 13.59
CA ARG A 24 5.44 -26.20 13.60
C ARG A 24 5.79 -26.68 12.21
N ARG A 25 7.05 -26.47 11.81
CA ARG A 25 7.61 -27.01 10.58
C ARG A 25 7.94 -28.48 10.71
N VAL A 26 7.56 -29.25 9.71
CA VAL A 26 7.91 -30.68 9.55
C VAL A 26 8.28 -30.96 8.09
N GLU A 27 8.90 -32.13 7.86
CA GLU A 27 9.12 -32.61 6.50
C GLU A 27 8.24 -33.83 6.21
N ALA A 28 7.53 -33.79 5.09
CA ALA A 28 6.73 -34.90 4.59
C ALA A 28 7.07 -35.14 3.11
N ALA A 29 7.55 -36.34 2.78
CA ALA A 29 7.96 -36.72 1.42
C ALA A 29 8.92 -35.71 0.72
N GLY A 30 9.85 -35.11 1.49
CA GLY A 30 10.81 -34.13 0.99
C GLY A 30 10.23 -32.72 0.74
N ARG A 31 9.02 -32.43 1.26
CA ARG A 31 8.40 -31.10 1.25
C ARG A 31 8.37 -30.51 2.66
N ALA A 32 8.61 -29.22 2.76
CA ALA A 32 8.40 -28.48 4.00
C ALA A 32 6.89 -28.26 4.19
N VAL A 33 6.37 -28.71 5.30
CA VAL A 33 4.95 -28.61 5.68
C VAL A 33 4.87 -27.89 7.01
N CYS A 34 3.99 -26.92 7.13
CA CYS A 34 3.65 -26.29 8.38
C CYS A 34 2.42 -27.00 8.97
N LEU A 35 2.53 -27.41 10.23
CA LEU A 35 1.45 -27.93 11.04
C LEU A 35 0.94 -26.86 11.98
N GLY A 36 -0.37 -26.74 12.11
CA GLY A 36 -1.00 -25.87 13.09
C GLY A 36 -2.10 -26.61 13.85
N ARG A 37 -2.46 -26.11 15.03
CA ARG A 37 -3.63 -26.57 15.75
C ARG A 37 -4.57 -25.40 16.01
N VAL A 38 -5.79 -25.49 15.48
CA VAL A 38 -6.80 -24.43 15.49
C VAL A 38 -8.12 -25.00 15.98
N ASP A 39 -8.71 -24.39 17.02
CA ASP A 39 -9.99 -24.81 17.60
C ASP A 39 -10.03 -26.30 17.94
N GLY A 40 -8.89 -26.85 18.36
CA GLY A 40 -8.75 -28.27 18.67
C GLY A 40 -8.61 -29.20 17.45
N GLY A 41 -8.74 -28.68 16.23
CA GLY A 41 -8.52 -29.36 14.95
C GLY A 41 -7.08 -29.24 14.47
N TRP A 42 -6.66 -30.16 13.59
CA TRP A 42 -5.33 -30.13 12.95
C TRP A 42 -5.42 -29.51 11.56
N VAL A 43 -4.49 -28.61 11.23
CA VAL A 43 -4.33 -28.06 9.90
C VAL A 43 -2.90 -28.33 9.43
N ALA A 44 -2.72 -28.62 8.14
CA ALA A 44 -1.42 -28.78 7.51
C ALA A 44 -1.43 -28.07 6.16
N PHE A 45 -0.38 -27.32 5.87
CA PHE A 45 -0.26 -26.53 4.64
C PHE A 45 1.21 -26.41 4.22
N ASP A 46 1.44 -25.94 2.98
CA ASP A 46 2.80 -25.70 2.50
C ASP A 46 3.48 -24.64 3.39
N ASP A 47 4.67 -24.95 3.91
CA ASP A 47 5.41 -24.03 4.78
C ASP A 47 5.99 -22.83 4.04
N THR A 48 5.76 -22.72 2.75
CA THR A 48 6.35 -21.72 1.88
C THR A 48 5.30 -20.68 1.50
N CYS A 49 5.50 -19.42 1.90
CA CYS A 49 4.65 -18.31 1.49
C CYS A 49 4.70 -18.14 -0.03
N THR A 50 3.54 -18.09 -0.67
CA THR A 50 3.41 -17.97 -2.12
C THR A 50 3.85 -16.61 -2.68
N HIS A 51 4.21 -15.65 -1.81
CA HIS A 51 4.76 -14.35 -2.21
C HIS A 51 6.27 -14.42 -2.50
N GLN A 52 7.10 -14.80 -1.52
CA GLN A 52 8.57 -14.82 -1.62
C GLN A 52 9.20 -15.94 -0.77
N GLU A 53 8.63 -17.13 -0.83
CA GLU A 53 9.19 -18.36 -0.23
C GLU A 53 9.57 -18.26 1.27
N CYS A 54 8.96 -17.31 2.00
CA CYS A 54 9.19 -17.14 3.44
C CYS A 54 8.54 -18.30 4.21
N PRO A 55 9.22 -18.90 5.22
CA PRO A 55 8.62 -19.94 6.04
C PRO A 55 7.42 -19.43 6.83
N LEU A 56 6.26 -20.04 6.64
CA LEU A 56 5.04 -19.67 7.35
C LEU A 56 5.02 -20.21 8.78
N SER A 57 5.80 -21.24 9.07
CA SER A 57 6.03 -21.75 10.44
C SER A 57 6.68 -20.73 11.38
N ASP A 58 7.37 -19.71 10.84
CA ASP A 58 7.93 -18.60 11.59
C ASP A 58 6.92 -17.45 11.77
N GLY A 59 5.72 -17.60 11.22
CA GLY A 59 4.63 -16.63 11.25
C GLY A 59 3.77 -16.69 12.50
N GLU A 60 2.69 -15.93 12.47
CA GLU A 60 1.68 -15.90 13.54
C GLU A 60 0.41 -16.63 13.11
N LEU A 61 -0.19 -17.33 14.07
CA LEU A 61 -1.48 -17.97 13.89
C LEU A 61 -2.54 -17.15 14.65
N ASP A 62 -3.52 -16.60 13.91
CA ASP A 62 -4.66 -15.88 14.48
C ASP A 62 -5.97 -16.59 14.10
N GLY A 63 -6.50 -17.37 15.03
CA GLY A 63 -7.65 -18.24 14.78
C GLY A 63 -7.36 -19.21 13.63
N THR A 64 -8.06 -19.08 12.50
CA THR A 64 -7.89 -19.90 11.29
C THR A 64 -7.01 -19.23 10.24
N VAL A 65 -6.33 -18.15 10.57
CA VAL A 65 -5.51 -17.34 9.64
C VAL A 65 -4.03 -17.47 10.00
N VAL A 66 -3.18 -17.81 9.03
CA VAL A 66 -1.73 -17.69 9.18
C VAL A 66 -1.24 -16.38 8.55
N VAL A 67 -0.41 -15.67 9.31
CA VAL A 67 0.20 -14.40 8.87
C VAL A 67 1.67 -14.63 8.53
N CYS A 68 2.06 -14.35 7.29
CA CYS A 68 3.45 -14.45 6.85
C CYS A 68 4.33 -13.42 7.57
N PRO A 69 5.45 -13.85 8.22
CA PRO A 69 6.29 -12.96 9.01
C PRO A 69 7.09 -11.96 8.17
N CYS A 70 7.27 -12.23 6.87
CA CYS A 70 8.10 -11.40 6.01
C CYS A 70 7.37 -10.15 5.52
N HIS A 71 6.16 -10.30 4.98
CA HIS A 71 5.45 -9.18 4.34
C HIS A 71 3.98 -9.06 4.77
N GLY A 72 3.51 -9.88 5.74
CA GLY A 72 2.16 -9.77 6.28
C GLY A 72 1.06 -10.34 5.37
N SER A 73 1.38 -11.22 4.41
CA SER A 73 0.32 -11.93 3.68
C SER A 73 -0.46 -12.82 4.65
N GLU A 74 -1.78 -12.79 4.53
CA GLU A 74 -2.67 -13.62 5.34
C GLU A 74 -3.35 -14.68 4.48
N PHE A 75 -3.49 -15.88 5.05
CA PHE A 75 -4.10 -17.01 4.37
C PHE A 75 -5.10 -17.70 5.29
N ASP A 76 -6.29 -18.01 4.78
CA ASP A 76 -7.28 -18.83 5.49
C ASP A 76 -6.87 -20.30 5.43
N LEU A 77 -6.54 -20.88 6.56
CA LEU A 77 -6.08 -22.27 6.66
C LEU A 77 -7.16 -23.32 6.40
N ARG A 78 -8.43 -22.92 6.26
CA ARG A 78 -9.54 -23.81 5.87
C ARG A 78 -9.62 -24.01 4.36
N THR A 79 -9.24 -23.00 3.59
CA THR A 79 -9.39 -22.99 2.14
C THR A 79 -8.06 -22.82 1.40
N GLY A 80 -7.06 -22.26 2.04
CA GLY A 80 -5.79 -21.82 1.44
C GLY A 80 -5.87 -20.45 0.81
N ASP A 81 -7.04 -19.82 0.76
CA ASP A 81 -7.23 -18.54 0.06
C ASP A 81 -6.38 -17.42 0.68
N VAL A 82 -5.88 -16.55 -0.17
CA VAL A 82 -5.22 -15.31 0.25
C VAL A 82 -6.27 -14.32 0.74
N LEU A 83 -6.24 -13.99 2.03
CA LEU A 83 -7.09 -12.96 2.62
C LEU A 83 -6.48 -11.57 2.44
N THR A 84 -5.15 -11.50 2.61
CA THR A 84 -4.42 -10.22 2.51
C THR A 84 -3.17 -10.38 1.66
N PRO A 85 -2.97 -9.49 0.65
CA PRO A 85 -1.71 -9.42 -0.11
C PRO A 85 -0.49 -9.15 0.80
N PRO A 86 0.77 -9.33 0.29
CA PRO A 86 1.17 -9.34 -1.12
C PRO A 86 1.17 -10.70 -1.83
N ALA A 87 0.90 -11.82 -1.14
CA ALA A 87 0.69 -13.08 -1.83
C ALA A 87 -0.51 -12.99 -2.80
N LEU A 88 -0.42 -13.68 -3.93
CA LEU A 88 -1.45 -13.69 -4.96
C LEU A 88 -2.05 -15.07 -5.19
N ASP A 89 -1.27 -16.10 -4.89
CA ASP A 89 -1.65 -17.48 -5.09
C ASP A 89 -2.01 -18.13 -3.75
N PRO A 90 -3.05 -18.98 -3.69
CA PRO A 90 -3.46 -19.66 -2.46
C PRO A 90 -2.38 -20.64 -1.96
N LEU A 91 -2.43 -20.95 -0.66
CA LEU A 91 -1.64 -22.00 -0.06
C LEU A 91 -2.20 -23.37 -0.44
N LEU A 92 -1.31 -24.34 -0.57
CA LEU A 92 -1.72 -25.74 -0.63
C LEU A 92 -2.06 -26.21 0.79
N ILE A 93 -3.31 -26.64 0.99
CA ILE A 93 -3.80 -27.24 2.23
C ILE A 93 -3.77 -28.75 2.11
N TYR A 94 -3.31 -29.42 3.14
CA TYR A 94 -3.14 -30.87 3.19
C TYR A 94 -4.11 -31.51 4.17
N GLU A 95 -4.55 -32.74 3.87
CA GLU A 95 -5.39 -33.50 4.78
C GLU A 95 -4.58 -34.00 5.98
N THR A 96 -5.19 -33.95 7.17
CA THR A 96 -4.61 -34.41 8.42
C THR A 96 -5.44 -35.49 9.05
N ARG A 97 -4.82 -36.44 9.76
CA ARG A 97 -5.47 -37.38 10.66
C ARG A 97 -4.55 -37.75 11.81
N VAL A 98 -5.14 -38.20 12.91
CA VAL A 98 -4.40 -38.79 14.04
C VAL A 98 -4.68 -40.30 14.08
N SER A 99 -3.61 -41.09 14.03
CA SER A 99 -3.66 -42.55 14.15
C SER A 99 -2.73 -42.99 15.26
N ASP A 100 -3.23 -43.68 16.28
CA ASP A 100 -2.46 -44.15 17.43
C ASP A 100 -1.61 -43.08 18.12
N GLY A 101 -2.14 -41.84 18.21
CA GLY A 101 -1.43 -40.68 18.81
C GLY A 101 -0.39 -40.03 17.90
N VAL A 102 -0.21 -40.50 16.68
CA VAL A 102 0.68 -39.92 15.66
C VAL A 102 -0.11 -39.10 14.67
N LEU A 103 0.33 -37.87 14.41
CA LEU A 103 -0.22 -37.02 13.38
C LEU A 103 0.33 -37.45 12.02
N GLU A 104 -0.56 -37.62 11.06
CA GLU A 104 -0.24 -37.98 9.68
C GLU A 104 -0.82 -36.94 8.72
N VAL A 105 -0.07 -36.66 7.67
CA VAL A 105 -0.44 -35.71 6.60
C VAL A 105 -0.49 -36.44 5.27
N ARG A 106 -1.50 -36.13 4.44
CA ARG A 106 -1.60 -36.59 3.07
C ARG A 106 -1.38 -35.44 2.10
N LEU A 107 -0.28 -35.49 1.34
CA LEU A 107 0.05 -34.47 0.34
C LEU A 107 -0.83 -34.68 -0.91
N SER A 108 -1.71 -33.73 -1.19
CA SER A 108 -2.52 -33.71 -2.41
C SER A 108 -1.67 -33.23 -3.59
N PRO A 109 -1.89 -33.69 -4.83
CA PRO A 109 -1.30 -33.06 -5.99
C PRO A 109 -1.81 -31.60 -6.08
N PRO A 110 -1.00 -30.67 -6.65
CA PRO A 110 -1.47 -29.30 -6.89
C PRO A 110 -2.73 -29.40 -7.75
N PRO A 111 -3.82 -28.65 -7.43
CA PRO A 111 -4.99 -28.61 -8.29
C PRO A 111 -4.55 -28.17 -9.68
N ALA A 112 -4.89 -28.92 -10.70
CA ALA A 112 -4.81 -28.46 -12.07
C ALA A 112 -5.58 -27.14 -12.13
N ALA A 113 -4.97 -26.08 -12.69
CA ALA A 113 -5.51 -24.75 -12.74
C ALA A 113 -7.00 -24.81 -13.09
N ALA A 114 -7.84 -24.73 -12.07
CA ALA A 114 -9.28 -24.76 -12.24
C ALA A 114 -9.72 -23.35 -12.63
N GLN A 115 -9.95 -23.17 -13.91
CA GLN A 115 -10.89 -22.19 -14.42
C GLN A 115 -12.27 -22.58 -13.90
N ALA A 116 -12.61 -22.22 -12.69
CA ALA A 116 -13.95 -22.32 -12.18
C ALA A 116 -14.67 -21.00 -12.40
N VAL A 117 -15.27 -20.87 -13.58
CA VAL A 117 -16.42 -19.99 -13.79
C VAL A 117 -17.55 -20.57 -12.97
N HIS A 118 -17.84 -19.99 -11.82
CA HIS A 118 -19.09 -20.24 -11.12
C HIS A 118 -20.12 -19.26 -11.67
N GLU A 119 -20.91 -19.75 -12.63
CA GLU A 119 -22.24 -19.19 -12.92
C GLU A 119 -23.11 -19.41 -11.69
N ARG A 120 -23.32 -18.36 -10.92
CA ARG A 120 -24.46 -18.27 -10.00
C ARG A 120 -25.57 -17.52 -10.75
N GLU A 121 -26.66 -18.23 -11.00
CA GLU A 121 -27.92 -17.65 -11.47
C GLU A 121 -28.43 -16.66 -10.41
N ASP A 122 -28.33 -15.38 -10.74
CA ASP A 122 -28.92 -14.31 -9.96
C ASP A 122 -30.38 -14.12 -10.38
N HIS A 123 -31.28 -14.54 -9.50
CA HIS A 123 -32.62 -13.95 -9.45
C HIS A 123 -32.54 -12.64 -8.65
N VAL A 124 -32.11 -11.56 -9.30
CA VAL A 124 -32.24 -10.19 -8.79
C VAL A 124 -33.36 -9.50 -9.56
N SER A 125 -34.35 -9.01 -8.82
CA SER A 125 -35.51 -8.32 -9.36
C SER A 125 -35.09 -7.08 -10.17
N GLU A 126 -35.73 -6.89 -11.33
CA GLU A 126 -35.49 -5.85 -12.34
C GLU A 126 -35.71 -4.37 -11.91
N SER A 127 -35.75 -4.07 -10.62
CA SER A 127 -36.08 -2.71 -10.14
C SER A 127 -34.87 -1.84 -9.71
N VAL A 128 -33.62 -2.32 -9.79
CA VAL A 128 -32.43 -1.54 -9.38
C VAL A 128 -31.47 -1.21 -10.55
N ALA A 129 -31.82 -1.52 -11.77
CA ALA A 129 -30.98 -1.33 -12.95
C ALA A 129 -31.09 0.10 -13.53
N ARG A 130 -30.69 1.14 -12.81
CA ARG A 130 -30.32 2.46 -13.35
C ARG A 130 -29.35 3.23 -12.45
N ALA A 131 -28.28 2.61 -11.97
CA ALA A 131 -27.11 3.37 -11.60
C ALA A 131 -26.39 3.75 -12.91
N ALA A 132 -26.24 5.03 -13.17
CA ALA A 132 -25.57 5.51 -14.38
C ALA A 132 -24.15 4.92 -14.41
N THR A 133 -23.86 4.12 -15.42
CA THR A 133 -22.50 3.70 -15.78
C THR A 133 -21.73 5.00 -16.02
N VAL A 134 -20.78 5.33 -15.15
CA VAL A 134 -19.86 6.43 -15.44
C VAL A 134 -19.02 5.94 -16.61
N ALA A 135 -19.26 6.46 -17.79
CA ALA A 135 -18.46 6.15 -18.96
C ALA A 135 -16.99 6.48 -18.67
N GLY A 136 -16.08 5.60 -19.10
CA GLY A 136 -14.66 5.89 -19.05
C GLY A 136 -14.31 7.18 -19.82
N PRO A 137 -13.08 7.69 -19.72
CA PRO A 137 -12.67 8.91 -20.41
C PRO A 137 -12.81 8.75 -21.92
N SER A 138 -13.22 9.83 -22.61
CA SER A 138 -13.27 9.83 -24.08
C SER A 138 -11.84 9.82 -24.65
N LEU A 139 -11.61 8.96 -25.63
CA LEU A 139 -10.35 8.90 -26.40
C LEU A 139 -10.52 9.53 -27.80
N GLU A 140 -11.67 10.13 -28.11
CA GLU A 140 -11.96 10.69 -29.42
C GLU A 140 -11.02 11.85 -29.77
N GLY A 141 -10.28 11.70 -30.86
CA GLY A 141 -9.31 12.67 -31.35
C GLY A 141 -7.97 12.71 -30.62
N LEU A 142 -7.80 11.92 -29.55
CA LEU A 142 -6.56 11.86 -28.78
C LEU A 142 -5.52 10.97 -29.48
N THR A 143 -4.28 11.44 -29.52
CA THR A 143 -3.15 10.73 -30.14
C THR A 143 -2.01 10.54 -29.13
N LEU A 144 -1.13 9.56 -29.39
CA LEU A 144 0.05 9.30 -28.53
C LEU A 144 1.03 10.49 -28.50
N ASP A 145 1.06 11.33 -29.52
CA ASP A 145 1.95 12.49 -29.60
C ASP A 145 1.52 13.62 -28.64
N GLU A 146 0.28 13.60 -28.15
CA GLU A 146 -0.26 14.57 -27.20
C GLU A 146 -0.02 14.15 -25.74
N VAL A 147 0.47 12.93 -25.51
CA VAL A 147 0.72 12.43 -24.17
C VAL A 147 2.04 12.97 -23.64
N ASP A 148 1.96 13.77 -22.56
CA ASP A 148 3.12 14.22 -21.80
C ASP A 148 2.90 14.03 -20.29
N LEU A 149 3.35 12.91 -19.75
CA LEU A 149 3.22 12.60 -18.32
C LEU A 149 4.18 13.40 -17.44
N THR A 150 5.05 14.24 -18.03
CA THR A 150 5.92 15.17 -17.30
C THR A 150 5.30 16.55 -17.11
N ASP A 151 4.22 16.88 -17.81
CA ASP A 151 3.50 18.15 -17.68
C ASP A 151 2.74 18.21 -16.33
N LEU A 152 3.34 18.87 -15.34
CA LEU A 152 2.76 18.99 -14.00
C LEU A 152 1.51 19.85 -13.96
N ASP A 153 1.30 20.76 -14.93
CA ASP A 153 0.10 21.62 -14.98
C ASP A 153 -1.15 20.80 -15.32
N VAL A 154 -0.99 19.74 -16.11
CA VAL A 154 -2.06 18.76 -16.37
C VAL A 154 -2.41 17.99 -15.09
N TRP A 155 -1.40 17.52 -14.34
CA TRP A 155 -1.61 16.78 -13.10
C TRP A 155 -2.22 17.66 -11.98
N GLU A 156 -1.92 18.95 -11.96
CA GLU A 156 -2.58 19.89 -11.05
C GLU A 156 -4.07 20.05 -11.37
N GLN A 157 -4.43 20.09 -12.66
CA GLN A 157 -5.83 20.24 -13.07
C GLN A 157 -6.63 18.95 -12.89
N ARG A 158 -6.05 17.78 -13.25
CA ARG A 158 -6.72 16.48 -13.25
C ARG A 158 -5.75 15.32 -13.29
N VAL A 159 -6.21 14.12 -12.93
CA VAL A 159 -5.53 12.87 -13.32
C VAL A 159 -5.84 12.62 -14.79
N PRO A 160 -4.85 12.50 -15.69
CA PRO A 160 -5.10 12.32 -17.13
C PRO A 160 -5.47 10.87 -17.47
N HIS A 161 -6.63 10.42 -16.98
CA HIS A 161 -7.13 9.06 -17.22
C HIS A 161 -7.33 8.73 -18.68
N ASP A 162 -7.63 9.72 -19.53
CA ASP A 162 -7.69 9.60 -20.98
C ASP A 162 -6.31 9.20 -21.57
N TRP A 163 -5.24 9.89 -21.20
CA TRP A 163 -3.89 9.51 -21.61
C TRP A 163 -3.51 8.13 -21.12
N LEU A 164 -3.75 7.83 -19.84
CA LEU A 164 -3.43 6.54 -19.26
C LEU A 164 -4.21 5.40 -19.91
N THR A 165 -5.48 5.62 -20.27
CA THR A 165 -6.29 4.64 -20.98
C THR A 165 -5.81 4.44 -22.43
N LEU A 166 -5.49 5.53 -23.14
CA LEU A 166 -4.90 5.44 -24.48
C LEU A 166 -3.60 4.61 -24.45
N LEU A 167 -2.73 4.88 -23.46
CA LEU A 167 -1.47 4.13 -23.31
C LEU A 167 -1.72 2.65 -23.02
N ARG A 168 -2.69 2.28 -22.18
CA ARG A 168 -3.02 0.86 -21.94
C ARG A 168 -3.42 0.13 -23.21
N HIS A 169 -4.18 0.79 -24.08
CA HIS A 169 -4.70 0.19 -25.31
C HIS A 169 -3.65 0.13 -26.41
N GLU A 170 -2.98 1.24 -26.69
CA GLU A 170 -2.17 1.38 -27.91
C GLU A 170 -0.66 1.26 -27.66
N ALA A 171 -0.18 1.65 -26.49
CA ALA A 171 1.24 1.67 -26.16
C ALA A 171 1.49 1.29 -24.69
N PRO A 172 1.21 0.05 -24.26
CA PRO A 172 1.33 -0.38 -22.86
C PRO A 172 2.76 -0.26 -22.30
N LEU A 173 3.76 -0.23 -23.18
CA LEU A 173 5.12 0.20 -22.88
C LEU A 173 5.44 1.43 -23.73
N PHE A 174 5.31 2.61 -23.14
CA PHE A 174 5.49 3.91 -23.79
C PHE A 174 6.83 4.55 -23.38
N TRP A 175 7.51 5.20 -24.33
CA TRP A 175 8.70 5.99 -24.04
C TRP A 175 8.33 7.45 -23.85
N GLN A 176 8.52 7.96 -22.61
CA GLN A 176 8.32 9.36 -22.29
C GLN A 176 9.66 10.08 -22.31
N PRO A 177 9.87 11.07 -23.21
CA PRO A 177 11.03 11.95 -23.16
C PRO A 177 10.94 12.90 -21.96
N GLU A 178 12.08 13.33 -21.45
CA GLU A 178 12.21 14.39 -20.45
C GLU A 178 13.00 15.56 -21.05
N SER A 179 12.64 16.79 -20.69
CA SER A 179 13.39 17.99 -21.14
C SER A 179 14.81 18.03 -20.55
N ASP A 180 14.95 17.65 -19.28
CA ASP A 180 16.19 17.72 -18.50
C ASP A 180 16.62 16.35 -17.98
N GLY A 181 16.28 15.27 -18.67
CA GLY A 181 16.57 13.89 -18.26
C GLY A 181 16.75 12.95 -19.43
N ARG A 182 17.05 11.69 -19.11
CA ARG A 182 17.28 10.65 -20.12
C ARG A 182 16.00 10.09 -20.75
N GLY A 183 14.81 10.49 -20.25
CA GLY A 183 13.56 9.86 -20.55
C GLY A 183 13.35 8.58 -19.75
N PHE A 184 12.15 8.01 -19.84
CA PHE A 184 11.77 6.79 -19.10
C PHE A 184 10.71 5.97 -19.82
N TRP A 185 10.70 4.68 -19.54
CA TRP A 185 9.63 3.78 -19.94
C TRP A 185 8.45 3.89 -18.99
N VAL A 186 7.25 3.89 -19.55
CA VAL A 186 5.96 3.97 -18.84
C VAL A 186 5.24 2.65 -18.98
N LEU A 187 4.90 2.00 -17.87
CA LEU A 187 4.07 0.81 -17.80
C LEU A 187 2.70 1.16 -17.22
N THR A 188 1.65 0.85 -17.96
CA THR A 188 0.28 1.25 -17.65
C THR A 188 -0.67 0.09 -17.38
N ARG A 189 -0.36 -1.14 -17.84
CA ARG A 189 -1.19 -2.32 -17.59
C ARG A 189 -0.93 -2.92 -16.22
N TYR A 190 -1.98 -3.37 -15.59
CA TYR A 190 -1.94 -3.96 -14.26
C TYR A 190 -0.93 -5.12 -14.14
N ASP A 191 -1.00 -6.10 -15.06
CA ASP A 191 -0.14 -7.29 -14.99
C ASP A 191 1.34 -6.95 -15.20
N ASP A 192 1.66 -5.98 -16.06
CA ASP A 192 3.03 -5.52 -16.27
C ASP A 192 3.58 -4.83 -15.00
N ILE A 193 2.74 -4.02 -14.33
CA ILE A 193 3.10 -3.36 -13.07
C ILE A 193 3.42 -4.41 -12.00
N VAL A 194 2.58 -5.43 -11.87
CA VAL A 194 2.79 -6.53 -10.92
C VAL A 194 4.04 -7.34 -11.25
N ALA A 195 4.24 -7.69 -12.54
CA ALA A 195 5.41 -8.44 -12.99
C ALA A 195 6.72 -7.69 -12.68
N VAL A 196 6.79 -6.39 -13.02
CA VAL A 196 7.96 -5.54 -12.74
C VAL A 196 8.18 -5.34 -11.24
N SER A 197 7.12 -5.24 -10.44
CA SER A 197 7.23 -5.12 -8.99
C SER A 197 7.80 -6.37 -8.32
N LYS A 198 7.56 -7.56 -8.89
CA LYS A 198 8.08 -8.85 -8.41
C LYS A 198 9.52 -9.10 -8.83
N ASP A 199 9.92 -8.71 -10.02
CA ASP A 199 11.25 -8.97 -10.59
C ASP A 199 12.26 -7.87 -10.22
N PHE A 200 12.57 -7.78 -8.92
CA PHE A 200 13.53 -6.80 -8.40
C PHE A 200 14.97 -7.05 -8.89
N GLU A 201 15.31 -8.26 -9.32
CA GLU A 201 16.62 -8.56 -9.90
C GLU A 201 16.81 -7.88 -11.26
N THR A 202 15.75 -7.81 -12.06
CA THR A 202 15.76 -7.12 -13.37
C THR A 202 15.40 -5.64 -13.24
N PHE A 203 14.51 -5.29 -12.31
CA PHE A 203 13.96 -3.94 -12.14
C PHE A 203 14.22 -3.43 -10.72
N SER A 204 15.46 -2.96 -10.51
CA SER A 204 16.00 -2.56 -9.22
C SER A 204 15.38 -1.27 -8.70
N SER A 205 15.14 -1.20 -7.41
CA SER A 205 14.85 0.05 -6.67
C SER A 205 16.13 0.75 -6.24
N GLU A 206 17.23 0.01 -6.04
CA GLU A 206 18.51 0.53 -5.54
C GLU A 206 19.31 1.24 -6.63
N VAL A 207 19.34 0.67 -7.82
CA VAL A 207 20.05 1.26 -8.96
C VAL A 207 19.29 2.49 -9.48
N GLY A 208 19.74 3.70 -9.13
CA GLY A 208 19.13 4.96 -9.56
C GLY A 208 18.01 5.49 -8.68
N GLY A 209 17.62 4.77 -7.62
CA GLY A 209 16.56 5.17 -6.68
C GLY A 209 15.14 5.03 -7.25
N THR A 210 14.15 5.49 -6.50
CA THR A 210 12.72 5.37 -6.80
C THR A 210 12.09 6.65 -7.36
N SER A 211 12.81 7.80 -7.36
CA SER A 211 12.40 9.05 -7.98
C SER A 211 12.79 9.12 -9.46
N LEU A 212 12.18 10.05 -10.24
CA LEU A 212 12.56 10.26 -11.65
C LEU A 212 13.89 10.99 -11.83
N GLU A 213 14.39 11.68 -10.81
CA GLU A 213 15.67 12.38 -10.90
C GLU A 213 16.79 11.45 -11.35
N ASP A 214 17.67 11.97 -12.19
CA ASP A 214 18.93 11.30 -12.51
C ASP A 214 19.95 11.64 -11.41
N LEU A 215 20.20 10.67 -10.54
CA LEU A 215 21.07 10.78 -9.37
C LEU A 215 22.45 10.16 -9.65
N THR A 216 23.49 10.78 -9.11
CA THR A 216 24.84 10.19 -9.07
C THR A 216 24.88 9.06 -8.03
N PRO A 217 25.86 8.12 -8.12
CA PRO A 217 26.01 7.07 -7.11
C PRO A 217 26.21 7.62 -5.69
N GLU A 218 26.84 8.78 -5.53
CA GLU A 218 27.03 9.45 -4.24
C GLU A 218 25.70 9.97 -3.67
N GLU A 219 24.87 10.58 -4.51
CA GLU A 219 23.53 11.06 -4.12
C GLU A 219 22.60 9.90 -3.76
N ILE A 220 22.64 8.79 -4.51
CA ILE A 220 21.87 7.57 -4.20
C ILE A 220 22.26 7.03 -2.83
N GLU A 221 23.56 6.86 -2.55
CA GLU A 221 24.04 6.33 -1.27
C GLU A 221 23.71 7.27 -0.10
N ALA A 222 23.82 8.60 -0.30
CA ALA A 222 23.51 9.57 0.73
C ALA A 222 22.03 9.59 1.13
N ARG A 223 21.13 9.39 0.14
CA ARG A 223 19.67 9.41 0.32
C ARG A 223 19.08 8.04 0.67
N LYS A 224 19.90 6.98 0.67
CA LYS A 224 19.45 5.59 0.74
C LYS A 224 18.49 5.34 1.91
N SER A 225 17.29 4.95 1.56
CA SER A 225 16.22 4.54 2.48
C SER A 225 15.78 3.11 2.17
N MET A 226 14.90 2.53 2.98
CA MET A 226 14.35 1.20 2.69
C MET A 226 13.63 1.14 1.33
N LEU A 227 13.09 2.26 0.82
CA LEU A 227 12.48 2.33 -0.51
C LEU A 227 13.51 2.17 -1.65
N ASP A 228 14.77 2.59 -1.39
CA ASP A 228 15.85 2.62 -2.36
C ASP A 228 16.84 1.48 -2.11
N MET A 229 16.34 0.33 -1.70
CA MET A 229 17.10 -0.90 -1.46
C MET A 229 16.45 -2.07 -2.16
N ASP A 230 17.29 -3.02 -2.57
CA ASP A 230 16.83 -4.33 -3.03
C ASP A 230 17.16 -5.41 -1.96
N PRO A 231 16.53 -6.59 -2.00
CA PRO A 231 16.97 -7.74 -1.21
C PRO A 231 18.45 -8.10 -1.49
N PRO A 232 19.25 -8.56 -0.50
CA PRO A 232 18.86 -8.91 0.88
C PRO A 232 18.87 -7.75 1.90
N PRO A 233 19.57 -6.58 1.69
CA PRO A 233 19.56 -5.49 2.68
C PRO A 233 18.15 -4.97 3.00
N HIS A 234 17.28 -4.83 1.98
CA HIS A 234 15.89 -4.49 2.16
C HIS A 234 15.19 -5.46 3.10
N THR A 235 15.33 -6.78 2.87
CA THR A 235 14.67 -7.82 3.66
C THR A 235 15.05 -7.74 5.14
N ARG A 236 16.33 -7.46 5.46
CA ARG A 236 16.80 -7.26 6.84
C ARG A 236 16.06 -6.10 7.53
N LEU A 237 16.04 -4.93 6.90
CA LEU A 237 15.34 -3.76 7.47
C LEU A 237 13.85 -4.00 7.56
N ARG A 238 13.26 -4.59 6.52
CA ARG A 238 11.83 -4.92 6.50
C ARG A 238 11.44 -5.82 7.67
N ALA A 239 12.20 -6.88 7.95
CA ALA A 239 11.94 -7.80 9.06
C ALA A 239 11.99 -7.11 10.43
N LEU A 240 12.89 -6.11 10.62
CA LEU A 240 12.96 -5.33 11.86
C LEU A 240 11.69 -4.48 12.06
N VAL A 241 11.29 -3.74 11.02
CA VAL A 241 10.20 -2.77 11.13
C VAL A 241 8.81 -3.42 11.08
N ASN A 242 8.67 -4.57 10.41
CA ASN A 242 7.38 -5.25 10.25
C ASN A 242 6.75 -5.67 11.59
N LYS A 243 7.59 -5.93 12.63
CA LYS A 243 7.11 -6.28 13.98
C LYS A 243 6.18 -5.23 14.60
N GLY A 244 6.31 -3.95 14.20
CA GLY A 244 5.44 -2.86 14.65
C GLY A 244 4.14 -2.72 13.85
N PHE A 245 4.04 -3.34 12.66
CA PHE A 245 2.95 -3.12 11.71
C PHE A 245 2.18 -4.38 11.34
N THR A 246 2.32 -5.46 12.13
CA THR A 246 1.52 -6.68 11.93
C THR A 246 0.03 -6.37 12.15
N PRO A 247 -0.90 -7.07 11.47
CA PRO A 247 -2.34 -6.89 11.67
C PRO A 247 -2.75 -6.95 13.14
N ARG A 248 -2.17 -7.88 13.90
CA ARG A 248 -2.42 -8.03 15.34
C ARG A 248 -2.07 -6.77 16.12
N VAL A 249 -0.91 -6.17 15.85
CA VAL A 249 -0.49 -4.91 16.51
C VAL A 249 -1.39 -3.77 16.06
N VAL A 250 -1.64 -3.64 14.76
CA VAL A 250 -2.47 -2.58 14.19
C VAL A 250 -3.90 -2.63 14.76
N ASN A 251 -4.52 -3.80 14.84
CA ASN A 251 -5.89 -3.94 15.35
C ASN A 251 -6.02 -3.51 16.83
N THR A 252 -4.93 -3.52 17.62
CA THR A 252 -4.98 -2.99 19.01
C THR A 252 -5.24 -1.49 19.09
N TYR A 253 -5.05 -0.77 17.99
CA TYR A 253 -5.27 0.67 17.92
C TYR A 253 -6.67 1.07 17.43
N GLU A 254 -7.53 0.13 16.99
CA GLU A 254 -8.82 0.46 16.37
C GLU A 254 -9.69 1.37 17.23
N ASP A 255 -9.89 1.06 18.52
CA ASP A 255 -10.72 1.88 19.41
C ASP A 255 -10.18 3.30 19.55
N ARG A 256 -8.84 3.45 19.57
CA ARG A 256 -8.17 4.77 19.65
C ARG A 256 -8.34 5.54 18.35
N ILE A 257 -8.12 4.91 17.21
CA ILE A 257 -8.32 5.50 15.88
C ILE A 257 -9.77 5.96 15.73
N ARG A 258 -10.73 5.14 16.17
CA ARG A 258 -12.16 5.47 16.14
C ARG A 258 -12.50 6.67 17.03
N ALA A 259 -11.95 6.73 18.24
CA ALA A 259 -12.14 7.87 19.13
C ALA A 259 -11.57 9.18 18.53
N ILE A 260 -10.40 9.11 17.91
CA ILE A 260 -9.74 10.22 17.21
C ILE A 260 -10.63 10.70 16.05
N ALA A 261 -10.99 9.80 15.12
CA ALA A 261 -11.81 10.14 13.95
C ALA A 261 -13.14 10.78 14.36
N ARG A 262 -13.83 10.17 15.32
CA ARG A 262 -15.10 10.70 15.86
C ARG A 262 -14.96 12.09 16.46
N GLY A 263 -13.91 12.33 17.25
CA GLY A 263 -13.64 13.63 17.88
C GLY A 263 -13.39 14.74 16.85
N ILE A 264 -12.57 14.45 15.83
CA ILE A 264 -12.23 15.38 14.76
C ILE A 264 -13.47 15.69 13.90
N LEU A 265 -14.23 14.67 13.48
CA LEU A 265 -15.45 14.86 12.69
C LEU A 265 -16.51 15.64 13.44
N ALA A 266 -16.70 15.37 14.74
CA ALA A 266 -17.63 16.12 15.57
C ALA A 266 -17.24 17.60 15.65
N GLN A 267 -15.97 17.91 15.92
CA GLN A 267 -15.46 19.29 15.97
C GLN A 267 -15.59 20.02 14.63
N ALA A 268 -15.25 19.36 13.52
CA ALA A 268 -15.38 19.94 12.18
C ALA A 268 -16.84 20.25 11.84
N SER A 269 -17.78 19.37 12.23
CA SER A 269 -19.22 19.53 11.95
C SER A 269 -19.90 20.66 12.72
N GLU A 270 -19.24 21.28 13.73
CA GLU A 270 -19.74 22.46 14.43
C GLU A 270 -19.58 23.74 13.59
N GLN A 271 -18.73 23.71 12.57
CA GLN A 271 -18.49 24.82 11.65
C GLN A 271 -19.52 24.80 10.51
N ASP A 272 -19.96 25.98 10.06
CA ASP A 272 -20.87 26.09 8.92
C ASP A 272 -20.12 25.83 7.58
N GLU A 273 -18.87 26.31 7.48
CA GLU A 273 -17.99 26.15 6.32
C GLU A 273 -16.52 26.03 6.80
N PHE A 274 -15.77 25.11 6.23
CA PHE A 274 -14.38 24.87 6.59
C PHE A 274 -13.60 24.17 5.46
N ASP A 275 -12.25 24.18 5.56
CA ASP A 275 -11.40 23.39 4.69
C ASP A 275 -11.29 21.96 5.25
N TRP A 276 -11.76 20.99 4.46
CA TRP A 276 -11.74 19.57 4.85
C TRP A 276 -10.33 19.02 5.03
N VAL A 277 -9.36 19.47 4.20
CA VAL A 277 -7.98 19.00 4.30
C VAL A 277 -7.38 19.42 5.62
N GLU A 278 -7.54 20.68 6.00
CA GLU A 278 -7.01 21.22 7.24
C GLU A 278 -7.74 20.66 8.48
N ALA A 279 -9.08 20.65 8.46
CA ALA A 279 -9.86 20.32 9.64
C ALA A 279 -10.00 18.82 9.92
N VAL A 280 -9.88 17.97 8.90
CA VAL A 280 -10.15 16.53 9.02
C VAL A 280 -9.04 15.66 8.42
N ALA A 281 -8.75 15.84 7.13
CA ALA A 281 -7.93 14.88 6.40
C ALA A 281 -6.46 14.88 6.83
N SER A 282 -5.91 16.03 7.24
CA SER A 282 -4.55 16.13 7.81
C SER A 282 -4.50 15.70 9.28
N GLU A 283 -5.57 15.96 10.03
CA GLU A 283 -5.60 15.71 11.45
C GLU A 283 -5.70 14.22 11.80
N ILE A 284 -6.59 13.45 11.13
CA ILE A 284 -6.79 12.04 11.46
C ILE A 284 -5.47 11.25 11.38
N PRO A 285 -4.75 11.16 10.23
CA PRO A 285 -3.54 10.36 10.13
C PRO A 285 -2.42 10.87 11.04
N MET A 286 -2.31 12.18 11.27
CA MET A 286 -1.28 12.71 12.15
C MET A 286 -1.56 12.41 13.62
N TRP A 287 -2.82 12.43 14.05
CA TRP A 287 -3.19 11.99 15.39
C TRP A 287 -2.90 10.51 15.60
N VAL A 288 -3.28 9.68 14.62
CA VAL A 288 -3.02 8.24 14.65
C VAL A 288 -1.52 7.98 14.68
N PHE A 289 -0.75 8.61 13.78
CA PHE A 289 0.70 8.49 13.74
C PHE A 289 1.35 8.90 15.08
N SER A 290 0.93 10.03 15.65
CA SER A 290 1.47 10.49 16.93
C SER A 290 1.17 9.50 18.07
N GLU A 291 -0.05 8.98 18.12
CA GLU A 291 -0.47 8.01 19.15
C GLU A 291 0.33 6.71 19.05
N ILE A 292 0.46 6.13 17.85
CA ILE A 292 1.14 4.85 17.67
C ILE A 292 2.67 4.96 17.79
N MET A 293 3.24 6.12 17.42
CA MET A 293 4.68 6.39 17.55
C MET A 293 5.05 6.93 18.94
N GLY A 294 4.06 7.27 19.77
CA GLY A 294 4.27 7.83 21.11
C GLY A 294 4.83 9.25 21.08
N LEU A 295 4.41 10.08 20.12
CA LEU A 295 4.89 11.45 19.96
C LEU A 295 4.13 12.41 20.89
N PRO A 296 4.77 13.51 21.34
CA PRO A 296 4.08 14.59 22.02
C PRO A 296 2.98 15.20 21.13
N VAL A 297 1.82 15.49 21.74
CA VAL A 297 0.67 16.06 21.04
C VAL A 297 0.99 17.43 20.42
N GLU A 298 1.80 18.22 21.11
CA GLU A 298 2.27 19.54 20.70
C GLU A 298 3.13 19.55 19.44
N ASP A 299 3.80 18.43 19.11
CA ASP A 299 4.72 18.35 17.98
C ASP A 299 4.02 18.02 16.66
N ARG A 300 2.75 17.64 16.69
CA ARG A 300 2.00 17.21 15.49
C ARG A 300 1.99 18.26 14.38
N ARG A 301 1.70 19.50 14.73
CA ARG A 301 1.65 20.58 13.75
C ARG A 301 3.00 20.82 13.08
N LEU A 302 4.08 20.76 13.85
CA LEU A 302 5.44 20.84 13.32
C LEU A 302 5.72 19.72 12.30
N LEU A 303 5.30 18.48 12.63
CA LEU A 303 5.54 17.33 11.75
C LEU A 303 4.70 17.38 10.48
N ILE A 304 3.45 17.90 10.53
CA ILE A 304 2.63 18.17 9.33
C ILE A 304 3.37 19.19 8.44
N GLU A 305 3.78 20.34 9.00
CA GLU A 305 4.45 21.40 8.26
C GLU A 305 5.76 20.94 7.63
N LEU A 306 6.56 20.13 8.33
CA LEU A 306 7.80 19.56 7.80
C LEU A 306 7.52 18.54 6.69
N GLY A 307 6.51 17.72 6.84
CA GLY A 307 6.06 16.75 5.82
C GLY A 307 5.60 17.46 4.54
N ASP A 308 4.74 18.47 4.67
CA ASP A 308 4.26 19.28 3.55
C ASP A 308 5.44 19.89 2.76
N LYS A 309 6.38 20.54 3.46
CA LYS A 309 7.57 21.14 2.83
C LYS A 309 8.51 20.13 2.20
N LEU A 310 8.51 18.89 2.69
CA LEU A 310 9.36 17.84 2.16
C LEU A 310 8.78 17.24 0.86
N LEU A 311 7.48 16.99 0.81
CA LEU A 311 6.82 16.29 -0.29
C LEU A 311 6.21 17.20 -1.35
N GLY A 312 5.82 18.41 -0.97
CA GLY A 312 5.30 19.43 -1.87
C GLY A 312 6.38 20.20 -2.64
N ASN A 313 7.57 19.66 -2.75
CA ASN A 313 8.77 20.33 -3.27
C ASN A 313 8.69 20.80 -4.73
N THR A 314 7.73 20.30 -5.50
CA THR A 314 7.46 20.74 -6.89
C THR A 314 6.29 21.72 -7.00
N ASP A 315 5.60 22.00 -5.89
CA ASP A 315 4.43 22.89 -5.86
C ASP A 315 4.78 24.25 -5.26
N PRO A 316 4.72 25.35 -6.04
CA PRO A 316 5.05 26.69 -5.57
C PRO A 316 4.21 27.17 -4.38
N ASP A 317 2.95 26.71 -4.26
CA ASP A 317 2.05 27.09 -3.17
C ASP A 317 2.50 26.50 -1.82
N VAL A 318 3.23 25.36 -1.85
CA VAL A 318 3.70 24.64 -0.65
C VAL A 318 5.08 25.13 -0.21
N VAL A 319 6.01 25.31 -1.15
CA VAL A 319 7.40 25.72 -0.86
C VAL A 319 7.63 27.22 -0.92
N GLY A 320 6.62 27.98 -1.34
CA GLY A 320 6.72 29.42 -1.54
C GLY A 320 7.39 29.78 -2.87
N SER A 321 7.95 31.01 -2.95
CA SER A 321 8.58 31.52 -4.19
C SER A 321 9.90 30.82 -4.56
N GLU A 322 10.46 30.03 -3.67
CA GLU A 322 11.71 29.28 -3.90
C GLU A 322 11.40 27.81 -4.17
N ASN A 323 11.35 27.45 -5.45
CA ASN A 323 11.27 26.07 -5.89
C ASN A 323 12.54 25.32 -5.44
N ILE A 324 12.39 24.10 -4.90
CA ILE A 324 13.53 23.25 -4.49
C ILE A 324 14.52 23.02 -5.65
N GLN A 325 14.06 22.99 -6.89
CA GLN A 325 14.96 22.92 -8.06
C GLN A 325 15.85 24.15 -8.16
N GLU A 326 15.34 25.34 -7.86
CA GLU A 326 16.14 26.58 -7.83
C GLU A 326 17.11 26.57 -6.65
N LEU A 327 16.67 26.09 -5.48
CA LEU A 327 17.53 25.94 -4.30
C LEU A 327 18.67 24.94 -4.56
N THR A 328 18.39 23.81 -5.22
CA THR A 328 19.43 22.81 -5.55
C THR A 328 20.41 23.29 -6.63
N VAL A 329 20.01 24.24 -7.49
CA VAL A 329 20.93 24.92 -8.41
C VAL A 329 21.84 25.88 -7.64
N GLN A 330 21.31 26.59 -6.64
CA GLN A 330 22.07 27.51 -5.79
C GLN A 330 22.99 26.76 -4.81
N ASP A 331 22.51 25.67 -4.24
CA ASP A 331 23.28 24.80 -3.34
C ASP A 331 23.16 23.32 -3.78
N PRO A 332 24.08 22.83 -4.61
CA PRO A 332 24.09 21.45 -5.06
C PRO A 332 24.23 20.41 -3.94
N SER A 333 24.70 20.80 -2.73
CA SER A 333 24.82 19.87 -1.60
C SER A 333 23.46 19.39 -1.10
N LEU A 334 22.38 20.12 -1.36
CA LEU A 334 21.01 19.70 -1.05
C LEU A 334 20.63 18.40 -1.78
N ARG A 335 21.25 18.12 -2.93
CA ARG A 335 21.03 16.87 -3.66
C ARG A 335 21.50 15.62 -2.91
N LEU A 336 22.30 15.78 -1.86
CA LEU A 336 22.71 14.69 -0.96
C LEU A 336 21.69 14.41 0.14
N LEU A 337 20.67 15.26 0.28
CA LEU A 337 19.65 15.11 1.32
C LEU A 337 18.40 14.37 0.77
N PRO A 338 17.70 13.57 1.60
CA PRO A 338 16.42 12.98 1.23
C PRO A 338 15.47 14.04 0.63
N PHE A 339 14.84 13.70 -0.50
CA PHE A 339 13.98 14.61 -1.27
C PHE A 339 14.63 15.91 -1.73
N SER A 340 15.95 16.02 -1.75
CA SER A 340 16.72 17.25 -2.01
C SER A 340 16.35 18.42 -1.09
N SER A 341 15.82 18.14 0.10
CA SER A 341 15.18 19.13 0.98
C SER A 341 15.96 19.31 2.28
N PRO A 342 16.26 20.56 2.69
CA PRO A 342 16.89 20.84 3.98
C PRO A 342 16.00 20.41 5.16
N PHE A 343 14.67 20.39 4.99
CA PHE A 343 13.72 19.98 6.02
C PHE A 343 13.85 18.50 6.41
N SER A 344 14.52 17.69 5.58
CA SER A 344 14.84 16.30 5.93
C SER A 344 15.77 16.20 7.14
N LEU A 345 16.65 17.18 7.34
CA LEU A 345 17.57 17.20 8.49
C LEU A 345 16.83 17.39 9.82
N ASP A 346 15.80 18.23 9.83
CA ASP A 346 14.99 18.46 11.03
C ASP A 346 14.22 17.18 11.43
N LEU A 347 13.68 16.45 10.44
CA LEU A 347 12.98 15.18 10.67
C LEU A 347 13.94 14.06 11.10
N ILE A 348 15.16 13.97 10.52
CA ILE A 348 16.19 13.02 10.96
C ILE A 348 16.56 13.27 12.41
N GLU A 349 16.84 14.52 12.78
CA GLU A 349 17.23 14.90 14.13
C GLU A 349 16.11 14.68 15.13
N TYR A 350 14.85 14.94 14.72
CA TYR A 350 13.68 14.63 15.56
C TYR A 350 13.58 13.12 15.81
N GLY A 351 13.65 12.30 14.75
CA GLY A 351 13.63 10.85 14.85
C GLY A 351 14.76 10.30 15.72
N ARG A 352 16.00 10.80 15.53
CA ARG A 352 17.16 10.43 16.33
C ARG A 352 16.92 10.67 17.82
N LYS A 353 16.47 11.86 18.20
CA LYS A 353 16.14 12.21 19.59
C LYS A 353 15.04 11.32 20.18
N LEU A 354 14.01 11.06 19.39
CA LEU A 354 12.91 10.19 19.80
C LEU A 354 13.40 8.76 20.06
N GLY A 355 14.21 8.21 19.15
CA GLY A 355 14.78 6.88 19.30
C GLY A 355 15.70 6.76 20.52
N GLU A 356 16.55 7.77 20.78
CA GLU A 356 17.42 7.82 21.95
C GLU A 356 16.60 7.89 23.26
N ALA A 357 15.54 8.72 23.28
CA ALA A 357 14.64 8.81 24.42
C ALA A 357 13.98 7.46 24.73
N ARG A 358 13.55 6.70 23.71
CA ARG A 358 12.91 5.38 23.89
C ARG A 358 13.87 4.28 24.28
N ARG A 359 15.15 4.34 23.88
CA ARG A 359 16.17 3.44 24.39
C ARG A 359 16.43 3.63 25.88
N THR A 360 16.23 4.87 26.40
CA THR A 360 16.43 5.24 27.81
C THR A 360 15.18 5.03 28.65
N ASP A 361 14.01 5.37 28.09
CA ASP A 361 12.68 5.29 28.74
C ASP A 361 11.71 4.56 27.80
N PRO A 362 11.73 3.20 27.76
CA PRO A 362 10.82 2.41 26.91
C PRO A 362 9.34 2.65 27.28
N ARG A 363 8.47 2.70 26.25
CA ARG A 363 7.02 2.87 26.38
C ARG A 363 6.28 1.86 25.54
N ASP A 364 4.98 1.72 25.74
CA ASP A 364 4.15 0.88 24.86
C ASP A 364 3.77 1.66 23.59
N ASP A 365 4.76 1.84 22.72
CA ASP A 365 4.63 2.50 21.42
C ASP A 365 5.46 1.77 20.35
N ILE A 366 5.19 2.08 19.07
CA ILE A 366 5.92 1.49 17.94
C ILE A 366 7.40 1.93 17.97
N THR A 367 7.71 3.14 18.38
CA THR A 367 9.09 3.62 18.46
C THR A 367 9.93 2.71 19.36
N THR A 368 9.44 2.36 20.55
CA THR A 368 10.10 1.41 21.46
C THR A 368 10.29 0.05 20.79
N LYS A 369 9.22 -0.49 20.17
CA LYS A 369 9.29 -1.78 19.47
C LYS A 369 10.33 -1.77 18.34
N LEU A 370 10.49 -0.66 17.62
CA LEU A 370 11.46 -0.51 16.55
C LEU A 370 12.90 -0.42 17.05
N VAL A 371 13.16 0.40 18.09
CA VAL A 371 14.52 0.55 18.61
C VAL A 371 15.01 -0.67 19.39
N GLU A 372 14.10 -1.51 19.89
CA GLU A 372 14.37 -2.77 20.55
C GLU A 372 14.37 -3.97 19.60
N ALA A 373 13.84 -3.82 18.39
CA ALA A 373 13.74 -4.91 17.43
C ALA A 373 15.13 -5.48 17.10
N GLU A 374 15.22 -6.80 17.11
CA GLU A 374 16.43 -7.53 16.76
C GLU A 374 16.09 -8.70 15.84
N VAL A 375 16.84 -8.83 14.75
CA VAL A 375 16.76 -9.94 13.80
C VAL A 375 18.18 -10.40 13.52
N ASP A 376 18.49 -11.66 13.79
CA ASP A 376 19.81 -12.27 13.61
C ASP A 376 20.95 -11.48 14.27
N GLY A 377 20.71 -10.92 15.46
CA GLY A 377 21.68 -10.07 16.19
C GLY A 377 21.84 -8.66 15.64
N SER A 378 21.06 -8.28 14.63
CA SER A 378 21.06 -6.94 14.02
C SER A 378 19.92 -6.09 14.55
N ARG A 379 20.22 -4.81 14.81
CA ARG A 379 19.25 -3.77 15.24
C ARG A 379 19.35 -2.57 14.32
N LEU A 380 18.33 -1.70 14.37
CA LEU A 380 18.42 -0.40 13.72
C LEU A 380 19.45 0.48 14.45
N ASP A 381 20.43 1.00 13.70
CA ASP A 381 21.32 2.04 14.21
C ASP A 381 20.59 3.42 14.23
N GLU A 382 21.27 4.44 14.76
CA GLU A 382 20.67 5.78 14.89
C GLU A 382 20.35 6.42 13.54
N ARG A 383 21.21 6.22 12.53
CA ARG A 383 20.99 6.73 11.18
C ARG A 383 19.84 5.99 10.50
N GLU A 384 19.87 4.65 10.53
CA GLU A 384 18.81 3.80 9.98
C GLU A 384 17.44 4.18 10.57
N PHE A 385 17.38 4.39 11.90
CA PHE A 385 16.14 4.81 12.56
C PHE A 385 15.72 6.22 12.14
N GLY A 386 16.64 7.19 12.06
CA GLY A 386 16.33 8.57 11.64
C GLY A 386 15.79 8.64 10.20
N VAL A 387 16.44 7.95 9.26
CA VAL A 387 15.97 7.86 7.87
C VAL A 387 14.63 7.11 7.79
N PHE A 388 14.46 6.06 8.57
CA PHE A 388 13.19 5.34 8.64
C PHE A 388 12.07 6.19 9.24
N PHE A 389 12.37 7.04 10.23
CA PHE A 389 11.41 7.98 10.80
C PHE A 389 10.89 8.98 9.77
N ILE A 390 11.76 9.55 8.91
CA ILE A 390 11.32 10.37 7.77
C ILE A 390 10.34 9.58 6.90
N LEU A 391 10.72 8.38 6.52
CA LEU A 391 9.89 7.53 5.66
C LEU A 391 8.51 7.28 6.27
N LEU A 392 8.45 6.97 7.56
CA LEU A 392 7.18 6.76 8.26
C LEU A 392 6.33 8.02 8.33
N THR A 393 6.94 9.17 8.70
CA THR A 393 6.23 10.44 8.85
C THR A 393 5.61 10.87 7.52
N THR A 394 6.37 10.75 6.43
CA THR A 394 5.91 11.17 5.10
C THR A 394 4.93 10.16 4.50
N ALA A 395 5.26 8.87 4.51
CA ALA A 395 4.43 7.86 3.88
C ALA A 395 3.10 7.61 4.64
N GLY A 396 3.12 7.68 5.98
CA GLY A 396 1.94 7.39 6.80
C GLY A 396 0.93 8.54 6.85
N ASN A 397 1.41 9.79 6.86
CA ASN A 397 0.54 10.96 6.98
C ASN A 397 -0.05 11.38 5.62
N GLU A 398 0.83 11.69 4.65
CA GLU A 398 0.43 12.32 3.40
C GLU A 398 -0.49 11.44 2.54
N THR A 399 -0.18 10.17 2.42
CA THR A 399 -0.97 9.26 1.58
C THR A 399 -2.37 9.04 2.14
N THR A 400 -2.51 8.92 3.46
CA THR A 400 -3.81 8.76 4.12
C THR A 400 -4.62 10.06 4.06
N ARG A 401 -3.97 11.23 4.26
CA ARG A 401 -4.59 12.55 4.08
C ARG A 401 -5.21 12.70 2.69
N HIS A 402 -4.45 12.36 1.65
CA HIS A 402 -4.94 12.44 0.28
C HIS A 402 -6.03 11.41 -0.01
N THR A 403 -5.93 10.21 0.57
CA THR A 403 -6.98 9.18 0.46
C THR A 403 -8.30 9.65 1.07
N ILE A 404 -8.28 10.25 2.26
CA ILE A 404 -9.46 10.80 2.93
C ILE A 404 -10.05 11.98 2.14
N SER A 405 -9.19 12.86 1.60
CA SER A 405 -9.64 14.02 0.81
C SER A 405 -10.29 13.61 -0.51
N LEU A 406 -9.64 12.71 -1.27
CA LEU A 406 -10.16 12.20 -2.53
C LEU A 406 -11.37 11.29 -2.32
N GLY A 407 -11.37 10.52 -1.23
CA GLY A 407 -12.51 9.69 -0.82
C GLY A 407 -13.75 10.52 -0.54
N LEU A 408 -13.61 11.66 0.14
CA LEU A 408 -14.74 12.58 0.33
C LEU A 408 -15.27 13.12 -1.01
N LEU A 409 -14.37 13.54 -1.91
CA LEU A 409 -14.78 14.02 -3.23
C LEU A 409 -15.58 12.96 -4.01
N ASP A 410 -15.11 11.70 -3.98
CA ASP A 410 -15.82 10.60 -4.62
C ASP A 410 -17.18 10.33 -3.96
N LEU A 411 -17.26 10.32 -2.64
CA LEU A 411 -18.53 10.12 -1.92
C LEU A 411 -19.53 11.23 -2.23
N LEU A 412 -19.10 12.49 -2.25
CA LEU A 412 -19.98 13.62 -2.61
C LEU A 412 -20.47 13.55 -4.06
N ALA A 413 -19.68 12.96 -4.96
CA ALA A 413 -20.06 12.74 -6.35
C ALA A 413 -21.01 11.54 -6.57
N HIS A 414 -21.09 10.61 -5.59
CA HIS A 414 -21.85 9.36 -5.69
C HIS A 414 -22.81 9.17 -4.49
N PRO A 415 -23.85 10.02 -4.34
CA PRO A 415 -24.74 9.97 -3.18
C PRO A 415 -25.54 8.66 -3.06
N ASP A 416 -25.75 7.93 -4.14
CA ASP A 416 -26.32 6.59 -4.18
C ASP A 416 -25.44 5.55 -3.48
N GLU A 417 -24.13 5.60 -3.67
CA GLU A 417 -23.17 4.72 -2.98
C GLU A 417 -23.05 5.09 -1.48
N VAL A 418 -23.18 6.39 -1.15
CA VAL A 418 -23.28 6.83 0.25
C VAL A 418 -24.52 6.26 0.92
N ALA A 419 -25.68 6.29 0.23
CA ALA A 419 -26.93 5.72 0.76
C ALA A 419 -26.79 4.19 0.99
N ARG A 420 -26.18 3.46 0.02
CA ARG A 420 -25.91 2.01 0.18
C ARG A 420 -25.03 1.71 1.42
N LEU A 421 -23.99 2.52 1.61
CA LEU A 421 -23.08 2.35 2.76
C LEU A 421 -23.78 2.70 4.08
N ALA A 422 -24.69 3.67 4.08
CA ALA A 422 -25.50 4.01 5.25
C ALA A 422 -26.53 2.93 5.60
N ASP A 423 -27.14 2.31 4.58
CA ASP A 423 -28.11 1.22 4.75
C ASP A 423 -27.44 -0.09 5.18
N ASP A 424 -26.21 -0.35 4.72
CA ASP A 424 -25.43 -1.54 5.09
C ASP A 424 -24.00 -1.15 5.51
N PRO A 425 -23.77 -0.84 6.80
CA PRO A 425 -22.45 -0.52 7.32
C PRO A 425 -21.41 -1.64 7.22
N SER A 426 -21.83 -2.89 6.98
CA SER A 426 -20.89 -4.01 6.78
C SER A 426 -20.03 -3.85 5.51
N LEU A 427 -20.47 -2.99 4.58
CA LEU A 427 -19.74 -2.63 3.37
C LEU A 427 -18.53 -1.72 3.64
N ALA A 428 -18.32 -1.21 4.85
CA ALA A 428 -17.24 -0.27 5.16
C ALA A 428 -15.84 -0.81 4.79
N SER A 429 -15.62 -2.12 4.93
CA SER A 429 -14.34 -2.75 4.56
C SER A 429 -14.12 -2.76 3.04
N THR A 430 -15.11 -3.17 2.25
CA THR A 430 -15.03 -3.16 0.78
C THR A 430 -15.01 -1.74 0.23
N ALA A 431 -15.76 -0.83 0.86
CA ALA A 431 -15.75 0.60 0.54
C ALA A 431 -14.37 1.23 0.78
N ALA A 432 -13.67 0.83 1.85
CA ALA A 432 -12.31 1.31 2.10
C ALA A 432 -11.34 0.89 0.99
N ASP A 433 -11.40 -0.36 0.53
CA ASP A 433 -10.59 -0.81 -0.61
C ASP A 433 -10.96 -0.07 -1.91
N GLU A 434 -12.24 0.23 -2.13
CA GLU A 434 -12.67 0.99 -3.33
C GLU A 434 -12.22 2.45 -3.27
N VAL A 435 -12.32 3.11 -2.12
CA VAL A 435 -11.76 4.45 -1.89
C VAL A 435 -10.25 4.44 -2.15
N LEU A 436 -9.52 3.48 -1.58
CA LEU A 436 -8.07 3.34 -1.80
C LEU A 436 -7.72 3.11 -3.28
N ARG A 437 -8.46 2.26 -3.98
CA ARG A 437 -8.26 2.00 -5.42
C ARG A 437 -8.41 3.28 -6.22
N ARG A 438 -9.46 4.04 -6.01
CA ARG A 438 -9.80 5.25 -6.77
C ARG A 438 -8.94 6.44 -6.38
N ALA A 439 -8.64 6.61 -5.10
CA ALA A 439 -7.76 7.66 -4.61
C ALA A 439 -6.31 7.48 -5.06
N HIS A 440 -5.78 6.25 -5.09
CA HIS A 440 -4.39 5.94 -5.45
C HIS A 440 -3.44 7.11 -5.13
N PRO A 441 -3.20 7.41 -3.84
CA PRO A 441 -2.50 8.63 -3.43
C PRO A 441 -1.07 8.76 -3.97
N VAL A 442 -0.49 7.66 -4.44
CA VAL A 442 0.76 7.63 -5.20
C VAL A 442 0.44 7.22 -6.64
N HIS A 443 0.81 8.07 -7.61
CA HIS A 443 0.59 7.79 -9.03
C HIS A 443 1.53 6.70 -9.55
N ARG A 444 2.80 6.75 -9.17
CA ARG A 444 3.85 5.91 -9.75
C ARG A 444 5.05 5.71 -8.83
N PHE A 445 5.85 4.70 -9.14
CA PHE A 445 7.25 4.57 -8.71
C PHE A 445 8.14 4.28 -9.91
N ARG A 446 9.45 4.57 -9.76
CA ARG A 446 10.49 4.19 -10.69
C ARG A 446 11.15 2.88 -10.28
N ARG A 447 11.61 2.15 -11.27
CA ARG A 447 12.63 1.11 -11.20
C ARG A 447 13.71 1.42 -12.22
N THR A 448 14.85 0.74 -12.11
CA THR A 448 15.91 0.83 -13.12
C THR A 448 16.23 -0.57 -13.63
N ALA A 449 16.24 -0.76 -14.93
CA ALA A 449 16.62 -2.04 -15.53
C ALA A 449 18.10 -2.34 -15.25
N THR A 450 18.41 -3.54 -14.76
CA THR A 450 19.79 -4.01 -14.44
C THR A 450 20.38 -4.83 -15.59
N ARG A 451 19.63 -5.06 -16.65
CA ARG A 451 20.00 -5.78 -17.87
C ARG A 451 19.05 -5.42 -19.00
N ASP A 452 19.48 -5.74 -20.21
CA ASP A 452 18.60 -5.64 -21.36
C ASP A 452 17.44 -6.63 -21.25
N VAL A 453 16.22 -6.15 -21.45
CA VAL A 453 14.99 -6.96 -21.43
C VAL A 453 14.06 -6.54 -22.56
N THR A 454 13.27 -7.48 -23.07
CA THR A 454 12.25 -7.18 -24.10
C THR A 454 10.87 -7.35 -23.49
N LEU A 455 10.06 -6.29 -23.55
CA LEU A 455 8.67 -6.27 -23.11
C LEU A 455 7.80 -5.65 -24.21
N HIS A 456 6.67 -6.24 -24.54
CA HIS A 456 5.79 -5.81 -25.65
C HIS A 456 6.53 -5.57 -26.99
N GLY A 457 7.57 -6.41 -27.30
CA GLY A 457 8.36 -6.29 -28.51
C GLY A 457 9.35 -5.11 -28.55
N ARG A 458 9.42 -4.30 -27.47
CA ARG A 458 10.37 -3.19 -27.32
C ARG A 458 11.50 -3.56 -26.38
N ARG A 459 12.72 -3.08 -26.67
CA ARG A 459 13.90 -3.34 -25.86
C ARG A 459 14.07 -2.23 -24.82
N ILE A 460 14.01 -2.61 -23.55
CA ILE A 460 14.46 -1.82 -22.41
C ILE A 460 15.94 -2.15 -22.23
N LYS A 461 16.80 -1.16 -22.16
CA LYS A 461 18.24 -1.34 -22.00
C LYS A 461 18.64 -1.34 -20.55
N ASP A 462 19.78 -1.95 -20.25
CA ASP A 462 20.48 -1.79 -18.99
C ASP A 462 20.64 -0.30 -18.63
N GLY A 463 20.26 0.07 -17.42
CA GLY A 463 20.26 1.44 -16.91
C GLY A 463 19.04 2.30 -17.28
N ASP A 464 18.12 1.80 -18.12
CA ASP A 464 16.89 2.55 -18.44
C ASP A 464 15.99 2.71 -17.22
N LYS A 465 15.38 3.90 -17.08
CA LYS A 465 14.29 4.16 -16.12
C LYS A 465 13.01 3.50 -16.58
N VAL A 466 12.34 2.77 -15.68
CA VAL A 466 11.05 2.12 -15.92
C VAL A 466 10.08 2.55 -14.83
N THR A 467 8.97 3.17 -15.21
CA THR A 467 7.96 3.65 -14.26
C THR A 467 6.72 2.77 -14.28
N ILE A 468 6.25 2.40 -13.10
CA ILE A 468 5.04 1.63 -12.86
C ILE A 468 3.94 2.57 -12.36
N TRP A 469 2.83 2.68 -13.14
CA TRP A 469 1.79 3.69 -12.92
C TRP A 469 0.55 3.08 -12.25
N TYR A 470 0.46 3.17 -10.93
CA TYR A 470 -0.72 2.71 -10.18
C TYR A 470 -1.98 3.45 -10.56
N ALA A 471 -1.85 4.77 -10.91
CA ALA A 471 -2.94 5.59 -11.45
C ALA A 471 -3.57 5.00 -12.71
N SER A 472 -2.83 4.18 -13.47
CA SER A 472 -3.36 3.46 -14.63
C SER A 472 -3.85 2.07 -14.25
N GLY A 473 -3.02 1.26 -13.57
CA GLY A 473 -3.36 -0.12 -13.26
C GLY A 473 -4.60 -0.29 -12.37
N ASN A 474 -4.90 0.68 -11.51
CA ASN A 474 -6.14 0.69 -10.71
C ASN A 474 -7.41 0.93 -11.53
N PHE A 475 -7.28 1.37 -12.76
CA PHE A 475 -8.37 1.61 -13.70
C PHE A 475 -8.27 0.73 -14.96
N ASP A 476 -7.51 -0.36 -14.88
CA ASP A 476 -7.36 -1.33 -15.96
C ASP A 476 -8.64 -2.15 -16.10
N GLU A 477 -9.31 -1.99 -17.24
CA GLU A 477 -10.57 -2.64 -17.60
C GLU A 477 -10.44 -4.16 -17.80
N GLU A 478 -9.22 -4.68 -17.96
CA GLU A 478 -8.98 -6.12 -17.97
C GLU A 478 -9.01 -6.75 -16.57
N LYS A 479 -8.93 -5.91 -15.50
CA LYS A 479 -8.90 -6.35 -14.09
C LYS A 479 -10.12 -5.91 -13.30
N PHE A 480 -10.66 -4.75 -13.61
CA PHE A 480 -11.79 -4.16 -12.90
C PHE A 480 -12.94 -3.92 -13.89
N ALA A 481 -14.05 -4.62 -13.69
CA ALA A 481 -15.27 -4.30 -14.43
C ALA A 481 -15.72 -2.87 -14.11
N ASP A 482 -16.07 -2.08 -15.14
CA ASP A 482 -16.45 -0.67 -15.00
C ASP A 482 -15.50 0.11 -14.04
N PRO A 483 -14.18 0.21 -14.36
CA PRO A 483 -13.17 0.68 -13.40
C PRO A 483 -13.38 2.13 -12.96
N PHE A 484 -14.10 2.94 -13.74
CA PHE A 484 -14.42 4.34 -13.43
C PHE A 484 -15.67 4.51 -12.58
N ARG A 485 -16.51 3.48 -12.48
CA ARG A 485 -17.66 3.46 -11.58
C ARG A 485 -17.19 3.25 -10.15
N MET A 486 -17.63 4.08 -9.20
CA MET A 486 -17.51 3.80 -7.78
C MET A 486 -18.49 2.70 -7.39
N ASP A 487 -18.01 1.70 -6.65
CA ASP A 487 -18.82 0.61 -6.12
C ASP A 487 -18.32 0.20 -4.74
N VAL A 488 -19.02 0.64 -3.69
CA VAL A 488 -18.65 0.37 -2.28
C VAL A 488 -18.67 -1.12 -1.91
N ALA A 489 -19.28 -1.96 -2.74
CA ALA A 489 -19.33 -3.42 -2.57
C ALA A 489 -18.40 -4.18 -3.53
N ARG A 490 -17.50 -3.48 -4.25
CA ARG A 490 -16.61 -4.12 -5.23
C ARG A 490 -15.81 -5.26 -4.60
N THR A 491 -15.97 -6.46 -5.14
CA THR A 491 -15.21 -7.65 -4.75
C THR A 491 -15.07 -8.61 -5.95
N PRO A 492 -13.88 -9.17 -6.23
CA PRO A 492 -12.60 -8.86 -5.59
C PRO A 492 -12.10 -7.45 -5.95
N ASN A 493 -11.36 -6.82 -5.04
CA ASN A 493 -10.76 -5.50 -5.25
C ASN A 493 -9.24 -5.54 -4.96
N ARG A 494 -8.48 -6.17 -5.85
CA ARG A 494 -7.01 -6.28 -5.74
C ARG A 494 -6.32 -5.05 -6.32
N HIS A 495 -6.53 -3.88 -5.71
CA HIS A 495 -5.96 -2.63 -6.20
C HIS A 495 -4.45 -2.52 -5.94
N LEU A 496 -3.79 -1.66 -6.73
CA LEU A 496 -2.34 -1.45 -6.69
C LEU A 496 -1.90 -0.29 -5.78
N SER A 497 -2.79 0.33 -5.01
CA SER A 497 -2.48 1.52 -4.21
C SER A 497 -1.43 1.28 -3.12
N PHE A 498 -1.22 0.03 -2.72
CA PHE A 498 -0.15 -0.38 -1.81
C PHE A 498 1.06 -1.02 -2.52
N GLY A 499 1.09 -1.03 -3.84
CA GLY A 499 1.92 -1.94 -4.62
C GLY A 499 1.43 -3.39 -4.47
N LEU A 500 1.54 -4.21 -5.46
CA LEU A 500 1.13 -5.61 -5.40
C LEU A 500 2.22 -6.50 -5.96
N GLY A 501 2.57 -7.51 -5.17
CA GLY A 501 3.72 -8.37 -5.48
C GLY A 501 5.05 -7.65 -5.24
N GLY A 502 6.07 -8.39 -4.89
CA GLY A 502 7.42 -7.87 -4.68
C GLY A 502 7.71 -7.30 -3.29
N PRO A 503 9.00 -7.02 -3.02
CA PRO A 503 9.50 -6.71 -1.68
C PRO A 503 8.98 -5.38 -1.12
N HIS A 504 8.56 -4.45 -1.99
CA HIS A 504 8.14 -3.10 -1.62
C HIS A 504 6.62 -2.96 -1.39
N PHE A 505 5.89 -4.04 -1.16
CA PHE A 505 4.50 -3.93 -0.70
C PHE A 505 4.42 -3.02 0.53
N CYS A 506 3.41 -2.14 0.58
CA CYS A 506 3.32 -1.10 1.61
C CYS A 506 3.35 -1.69 3.02
N LEU A 507 4.28 -1.22 3.85
CA LEU A 507 4.40 -1.64 5.25
C LEU A 507 3.15 -1.27 6.06
N GLY A 508 2.58 -0.08 5.80
CA GLY A 508 1.43 0.47 6.50
C GLY A 508 0.08 0.04 5.92
N ALA A 509 0.02 -0.95 5.00
CA ALA A 509 -1.24 -1.28 4.31
C ALA A 509 -2.39 -1.62 5.27
N HIS A 510 -2.14 -2.41 6.31
CA HIS A 510 -3.16 -2.75 7.31
C HIS A 510 -3.63 -1.53 8.10
N LEU A 511 -2.70 -0.66 8.52
CA LEU A 511 -3.03 0.55 9.25
C LEU A 511 -3.85 1.51 8.38
N ALA A 512 -3.42 1.75 7.15
CA ALA A 512 -4.14 2.63 6.23
C ALA A 512 -5.56 2.11 5.89
N LYS A 513 -5.72 0.80 5.68
CA LYS A 513 -7.04 0.17 5.50
C LYS A 513 -7.91 0.36 6.74
N LEU A 514 -7.36 0.15 7.93
CA LEU A 514 -8.06 0.35 9.19
C LEU A 514 -8.48 1.81 9.37
N GLU A 515 -7.59 2.76 9.13
CA GLU A 515 -7.89 4.19 9.23
C GLU A 515 -9.00 4.61 8.25
N VAL A 516 -8.91 4.21 6.98
CA VAL A 516 -9.92 4.54 5.96
C VAL A 516 -11.26 3.88 6.29
N ARG A 517 -11.28 2.62 6.75
CA ARG A 517 -12.50 1.93 7.16
C ARG A 517 -13.16 2.65 8.35
N VAL A 518 -12.40 2.93 9.39
CA VAL A 518 -12.91 3.63 10.58
C VAL A 518 -13.38 5.05 10.23
N TRP A 519 -12.62 5.77 9.40
CA TRP A 519 -13.06 7.07 8.90
C TRP A 519 -14.40 6.98 8.17
N LEU A 520 -14.60 6.01 7.27
CA LEU A 520 -15.88 5.80 6.57
C LEU A 520 -17.02 5.52 7.54
N GLU A 521 -16.83 4.60 8.47
CA GLU A 521 -17.83 4.25 9.48
C GLU A 521 -18.28 5.46 10.33
N GLU A 522 -17.34 6.32 10.75
CA GLU A 522 -17.64 7.50 11.56
C GLU A 522 -18.13 8.68 10.72
N MET A 523 -17.83 8.72 9.42
CA MET A 523 -18.19 9.80 8.51
C MET A 523 -19.63 9.68 7.97
N ILE A 524 -20.18 8.47 7.83
CA ILE A 524 -21.52 8.24 7.26
C ILE A 524 -22.59 9.20 7.80
N PRO A 525 -22.69 9.47 9.12
CA PRO A 525 -23.71 10.38 9.67
C PRO A 525 -23.58 11.83 9.20
N TYR A 526 -22.41 12.22 8.70
CA TYR A 526 -22.07 13.59 8.34
C TYR A 526 -22.10 13.83 6.83
N VAL A 527 -21.67 12.85 6.03
CA VAL A 527 -21.43 13.02 4.59
C VAL A 527 -22.68 13.47 3.83
N GLN A 528 -23.87 13.00 4.21
CA GLN A 528 -25.15 13.41 3.59
C GLN A 528 -25.49 14.88 3.80
N ARG A 529 -24.82 15.54 4.74
CA ARG A 529 -24.99 16.95 5.05
C ARG A 529 -23.86 17.83 4.54
N LEU A 530 -22.84 17.23 3.91
CA LEU A 530 -21.72 17.97 3.37
C LEU A 530 -21.93 18.29 1.90
N GLU A 531 -21.58 19.52 1.52
CA GLU A 531 -21.55 19.99 0.14
C GLU A 531 -20.23 20.71 -0.12
N LEU A 532 -19.78 20.72 -1.38
CA LEU A 532 -18.64 21.56 -1.76
C LEU A 532 -19.01 23.04 -1.65
N ALA A 533 -18.18 23.81 -0.95
CA ALA A 533 -18.32 25.27 -0.86
C ALA A 533 -17.52 26.00 -1.97
N GLY A 534 -16.63 25.28 -2.65
CA GLY A 534 -15.82 25.79 -3.74
C GLY A 534 -15.07 24.67 -4.46
N PRO A 535 -14.31 24.97 -5.51
CA PRO A 535 -13.53 23.97 -6.24
C PRO A 535 -12.39 23.46 -5.35
N PRO A 536 -12.04 22.14 -5.44
CA PRO A 536 -10.85 21.62 -4.80
C PRO A 536 -9.57 22.16 -5.45
N THR A 537 -8.53 22.38 -4.67
CA THR A 537 -7.19 22.73 -5.16
C THR A 537 -6.30 21.51 -5.09
N ARG A 538 -5.82 21.04 -6.24
CA ARG A 538 -4.96 19.85 -6.33
C ARG A 538 -3.49 20.20 -6.14
N LEU A 539 -2.72 19.20 -5.71
CA LEU A 539 -1.26 19.28 -5.66
C LEU A 539 -0.69 19.20 -7.09
N ARG A 540 0.28 20.05 -7.40
CA ARG A 540 1.00 20.07 -8.68
C ARG A 540 2.08 18.98 -8.70
N SER A 541 1.67 17.71 -8.89
CA SER A 541 2.58 16.57 -8.81
C SER A 541 2.13 15.42 -9.72
N ASN A 542 3.07 14.82 -10.46
CA ASN A 542 2.88 13.55 -11.16
C ASN A 542 3.32 12.34 -10.33
N PHE A 543 3.67 12.55 -9.06
CA PHE A 543 4.04 11.51 -8.12
C PHE A 543 2.93 11.26 -7.11
N PHE A 544 2.39 12.33 -6.48
CA PHE A 544 1.28 12.25 -5.54
C PHE A 544 -0.04 12.72 -6.15
N ASN A 545 -1.11 11.95 -5.90
CA ASN A 545 -2.48 12.36 -6.17
C ASN A 545 -3.02 13.12 -4.96
N GLY A 546 -2.67 14.40 -4.88
CA GLY A 546 -2.93 15.20 -3.69
C GLY A 546 -4.01 16.25 -3.86
N ILE A 547 -4.69 16.58 -2.74
CA ILE A 547 -5.58 17.74 -2.60
C ILE A 547 -4.96 18.66 -1.54
N LYS A 548 -4.70 19.92 -1.90
CA LYS A 548 -4.19 20.97 -1.00
C LYS A 548 -5.32 21.62 -0.20
N ARG A 549 -6.46 21.86 -0.84
CA ARG A 549 -7.64 22.49 -0.25
C ARG A 549 -8.92 21.86 -0.75
N LEU A 550 -9.86 21.68 0.14
CA LEU A 550 -11.18 21.13 -0.14
C LEU A 550 -12.24 21.87 0.71
N PRO A 551 -12.72 23.04 0.22
CA PRO A 551 -13.71 23.80 0.96
C PRO A 551 -15.05 23.08 0.96
N VAL A 552 -15.61 22.85 2.13
CA VAL A 552 -16.91 22.19 2.34
C VAL A 552 -17.78 23.03 3.26
N ARG A 553 -19.11 22.87 3.14
CA ARG A 553 -20.08 23.42 4.06
C ARG A 553 -21.05 22.35 4.53
N VAL A 554 -21.58 22.57 5.73
CA VAL A 554 -22.60 21.72 6.33
C VAL A 554 -23.97 22.23 5.91
N ALA A 555 -24.72 21.44 5.12
CA ALA A 555 -26.11 21.75 4.78
C ALA A 555 -26.98 21.70 6.06
N ARG A 556 -27.78 22.73 6.30
CA ARG A 556 -28.68 22.85 7.44
C ARG A 556 -30.00 22.17 7.22
#